data_188ae70e83f058074b2d8e272bf11508
#
_entry.id   188ae70e83f058074b2d8e272bf11508
#
_cell.length_a   1.000
_cell.length_b   1.000
_cell.length_c   1.000
_cell.angle_alpha   90.00
_cell.angle_beta   90.00
_cell.angle_gamma   90.00
#
_symmetry.space_group_name_H-M   'P 1'
#
loop_
_entity.id
_entity.type
_entity.pdbx_description
1 polymer ?
#
loop_
_entity_poly.entity_id
_entity_poly.type
_entity_poly.pdbx_seq_one_letter_code
_entity_poly.pdbx_strand_id
1 'polypeptide(L)'
;MYDALSRDYDVIALDLPGFGSSPELPRGTLPTAAALADAVEREMDALGFTDFHVAGNSLGARTAFELAARDRVRSMIAISPDGLGTPVERVYQAIALMAGRLMATLLAPIATPLTSTGPGRSLFFLGERSRPWQLTAEDSRDLLLNFARSPGYLPAVAATVVDMPARLDQITCPVLILQGTFDPLVSMQSPRYLAFVPQAQWRWLPGLNHVAISDDPTTVSRVMLDFLNGQKAPAAA
;
A
#
# COMPACT_ATOMS: atom_id res chain seq x y z
N MET A 1 -4.04 -9.18 -10.77
CA MET A 1 -4.76 -7.93 -10.44
C MET A 1 -4.72 -6.94 -11.59
N TYR A 2 -3.56 -6.57 -12.10
CA TYR A 2 -3.41 -5.65 -13.24
C TYR A 2 -4.35 -6.00 -14.41
N ASP A 3 -4.26 -7.22 -14.94
CA ASP A 3 -5.09 -7.68 -16.08
C ASP A 3 -6.59 -7.64 -15.82
N ALA A 4 -7.00 -7.75 -14.55
CA ALA A 4 -8.42 -7.69 -14.21
C ALA A 4 -8.94 -6.25 -14.26
N LEU A 5 -8.14 -5.30 -13.74
CA LEU A 5 -8.50 -3.88 -13.71
C LEU A 5 -8.37 -3.23 -15.08
N SER A 6 -7.37 -3.61 -15.88
CA SER A 6 -7.08 -3.01 -17.18
C SER A 6 -8.11 -3.33 -18.29
N ARG A 7 -9.09 -4.19 -17.99
CA ARG A 7 -10.24 -4.41 -18.88
C ARG A 7 -11.20 -3.22 -18.91
N ASP A 8 -11.29 -2.49 -17.81
CA ASP A 8 -12.27 -1.43 -17.60
C ASP A 8 -11.64 -0.06 -17.35
N TYR A 9 -10.35 -0.02 -17.01
CA TYR A 9 -9.60 1.18 -16.62
C TYR A 9 -8.21 1.21 -17.26
N ASP A 10 -7.71 2.40 -17.54
CA ASP A 10 -6.28 2.63 -17.81
C ASP A 10 -5.53 2.57 -16.47
N VAL A 11 -4.74 1.51 -16.27
CA VAL A 11 -4.11 1.19 -14.98
C VAL A 11 -2.64 1.58 -15.00
N ILE A 12 -2.27 2.49 -14.11
CA ILE A 12 -0.88 2.92 -13.92
C ILE A 12 -0.40 2.40 -12.57
N ALA A 13 0.60 1.54 -12.58
CA ALA A 13 1.28 1.08 -11.37
C ALA A 13 2.55 1.91 -11.16
N LEU A 14 2.60 2.65 -10.04
CA LEU A 14 3.72 3.51 -9.71
C LEU A 14 4.55 2.92 -8.58
N ASP A 15 5.85 2.91 -8.74
CA ASP A 15 6.79 2.76 -7.64
C ASP A 15 6.91 4.11 -6.90
N LEU A 16 6.71 4.09 -5.59
CA LEU A 16 6.93 5.29 -4.77
C LEU A 16 8.43 5.65 -4.75
N PRO A 17 8.78 6.94 -4.56
CA PRO A 17 10.17 7.38 -4.54
C PRO A 17 11.08 6.55 -3.61
N GLY A 18 12.18 6.05 -4.16
CA GLY A 18 13.15 5.19 -3.48
C GLY A 18 12.76 3.71 -3.39
N PHE A 19 11.68 3.30 -4.07
CA PHE A 19 11.27 1.91 -4.22
C PHE A 19 11.28 1.51 -5.69
N GLY A 20 11.43 0.21 -5.96
CA GLY A 20 11.46 -0.33 -7.30
C GLY A 20 12.48 0.38 -8.20
N SER A 21 12.00 0.93 -9.32
CA SER A 21 12.79 1.71 -10.27
C SER A 21 12.69 3.23 -10.07
N SER A 22 11.86 3.69 -9.14
CA SER A 22 11.64 5.12 -8.92
C SER A 22 12.82 5.79 -8.20
N PRO A 23 13.28 6.98 -8.66
CA PRO A 23 14.35 7.71 -8.00
C PRO A 23 13.98 8.09 -6.57
N GLU A 24 14.98 8.28 -5.72
CA GLU A 24 14.78 8.79 -4.36
C GLU A 24 14.26 10.24 -4.37
N LEU A 25 13.56 10.61 -3.29
CA LEU A 25 13.28 12.01 -3.02
C LEU A 25 14.59 12.82 -2.87
N PRO A 26 14.55 14.15 -3.07
CA PRO A 26 15.70 15.00 -2.85
C PRO A 26 16.32 14.76 -1.46
N ARG A 27 17.64 14.84 -1.36
CA ARG A 27 18.37 14.60 -0.09
C ARG A 27 17.79 15.45 1.05
N GLY A 28 17.56 14.81 2.18
CA GLY A 28 17.01 15.45 3.38
C GLY A 28 15.49 15.54 3.40
N THR A 29 14.79 15.12 2.34
CA THR A 29 13.33 15.05 2.32
C THR A 29 12.87 13.72 2.90
N LEU A 30 12.10 13.76 3.98
CA LEU A 30 11.44 12.57 4.50
C LEU A 30 10.27 12.19 3.57
N PRO A 31 10.04 10.89 3.32
CA PRO A 31 8.91 10.41 2.53
C PRO A 31 7.60 10.44 3.36
N THR A 32 7.21 11.65 3.75
CA THR A 32 5.89 11.89 4.35
C THR A 32 4.79 11.65 3.33
N ALA A 33 3.55 11.44 3.78
CA ALA A 33 2.41 11.30 2.87
C ALA A 33 2.34 12.46 1.87
N ALA A 34 2.58 13.70 2.34
CA ALA A 34 2.59 14.89 1.49
C ALA A 34 3.70 14.86 0.43
N ALA A 35 4.94 14.53 0.82
CA ALA A 35 6.08 14.48 -0.12
C ALA A 35 5.91 13.37 -1.17
N LEU A 36 5.33 12.23 -0.77
CA LEU A 36 5.02 11.14 -1.69
C LEU A 36 3.86 11.50 -2.62
N ALA A 37 2.83 12.15 -2.11
CA ALA A 37 1.71 12.64 -2.91
C ALA A 37 2.18 13.68 -3.94
N ASP A 38 3.08 14.61 -3.57
CA ASP A 38 3.69 15.56 -4.51
C ASP A 38 4.44 14.84 -5.64
N ALA A 39 5.09 13.71 -5.36
CA ALA A 39 5.78 12.93 -6.37
C ALA A 39 4.79 12.23 -7.30
N VAL A 40 3.71 11.65 -6.77
CA VAL A 40 2.66 11.02 -7.57
C VAL A 40 1.95 12.05 -8.45
N GLU A 41 1.62 13.25 -7.93
CA GLU A 41 0.98 14.30 -8.74
C GLU A 41 1.86 14.75 -9.88
N ARG A 42 3.17 14.94 -9.65
CA ARG A 42 4.10 15.28 -10.74
C ARG A 42 4.13 14.23 -11.84
N GLU A 43 4.06 12.94 -11.47
CA GLU A 43 4.01 11.87 -12.45
C GLU A 43 2.68 11.87 -13.22
N MET A 44 1.56 12.06 -12.52
CA MET A 44 0.24 12.20 -13.18
C MET A 44 0.18 13.41 -14.13
N ASP A 45 0.78 14.53 -13.74
CA ASP A 45 0.89 15.73 -14.60
C ASP A 45 1.74 15.45 -15.85
N ALA A 46 2.88 14.76 -15.67
CA ALA A 46 3.75 14.39 -16.79
C ALA A 46 3.07 13.43 -17.78
N LEU A 47 2.17 12.57 -17.28
CA LEU A 47 1.34 11.67 -18.08
C LEU A 47 0.08 12.35 -18.64
N GLY A 48 -0.22 13.59 -18.27
CA GLY A 48 -1.36 14.37 -18.76
C GLY A 48 -2.69 14.08 -18.08
N PHE A 49 -2.69 13.43 -16.91
CA PHE A 49 -3.91 13.13 -16.14
C PHE A 49 -4.25 14.28 -15.20
N THR A 50 -5.46 14.82 -15.32
CA THR A 50 -5.98 15.89 -14.44
C THR A 50 -6.69 15.33 -13.23
N ASP A 51 -7.36 14.18 -13.38
CA ASP A 51 -8.09 13.49 -12.34
C ASP A 51 -7.97 11.96 -12.53
N PHE A 52 -8.03 11.21 -11.44
CA PHE A 52 -7.83 9.77 -11.45
C PHE A 52 -8.51 9.09 -10.24
N HIS A 53 -8.68 7.78 -10.34
CA HIS A 53 -8.94 6.92 -9.18
C HIS A 53 -7.59 6.52 -8.58
N VAL A 54 -7.49 6.45 -7.26
CA VAL A 54 -6.25 6.03 -6.59
C VAL A 54 -6.49 4.80 -5.72
N ALA A 55 -5.54 3.87 -5.76
CA ALA A 55 -5.52 2.72 -4.86
C ALA A 55 -4.11 2.56 -4.27
N GLY A 56 -4.02 2.22 -2.99
CA GLY A 56 -2.75 2.00 -2.33
C GLY A 56 -2.85 1.00 -1.19
N ASN A 57 -1.73 0.34 -0.88
CA ASN A 57 -1.57 -0.53 0.28
C ASN A 57 -0.60 0.11 1.28
N SER A 58 -0.93 0.08 2.56
CA SER A 58 -0.05 0.54 3.65
C SER A 58 0.42 1.99 3.44
N LEU A 59 1.72 2.23 3.26
CA LEU A 59 2.29 3.53 2.89
C LEU A 59 1.64 4.14 1.64
N GLY A 60 1.34 3.30 0.64
CA GLY A 60 0.61 3.73 -0.55
C GLY A 60 -0.82 4.18 -0.25
N ALA A 61 -1.49 3.54 0.72
CA ALA A 61 -2.81 3.96 1.17
C ALA A 61 -2.74 5.28 1.95
N ARG A 62 -1.73 5.48 2.80
CA ARG A 62 -1.49 6.76 3.48
C ARG A 62 -1.25 7.89 2.47
N THR A 63 -0.45 7.62 1.44
CA THR A 63 -0.21 8.55 0.32
C THR A 63 -1.51 8.84 -0.44
N ALA A 64 -2.35 7.83 -0.66
CA ALA A 64 -3.64 7.98 -1.35
C ALA A 64 -4.63 8.85 -0.55
N PHE A 65 -4.64 8.78 0.79
CA PHE A 65 -5.42 9.69 1.63
C PHE A 65 -4.98 11.15 1.46
N GLU A 66 -3.69 11.40 1.38
CA GLU A 66 -3.17 12.75 1.12
C GLU A 66 -3.56 13.25 -0.27
N LEU A 67 -3.48 12.40 -1.30
CA LEU A 67 -3.94 12.73 -2.65
C LEU A 67 -5.46 13.01 -2.68
N ALA A 68 -6.25 12.20 -1.98
CA ALA A 68 -7.70 12.36 -1.93
C ALA A 68 -8.14 13.69 -1.31
N ALA A 69 -7.31 14.26 -0.41
CA ALA A 69 -7.55 15.59 0.18
C ALA A 69 -7.17 16.77 -0.76
N ARG A 70 -6.74 16.49 -2.00
CA ARG A 70 -6.24 17.51 -2.96
C ARG A 70 -7.17 17.74 -4.17
N ASP A 71 -8.43 17.28 -4.10
CA ASP A 71 -9.50 17.49 -5.11
C ASP A 71 -9.23 16.94 -6.53
N ARG A 72 -8.22 16.06 -6.71
CA ARG A 72 -7.92 15.42 -8.00
C ARG A 72 -8.34 13.95 -8.06
N VAL A 73 -8.79 13.41 -6.93
CA VAL A 73 -9.12 11.99 -6.80
C VAL A 73 -10.61 11.79 -6.95
N ARG A 74 -11.02 11.06 -7.99
CA ARG A 74 -12.43 10.70 -8.25
C ARG A 74 -12.98 9.71 -7.24
N SER A 75 -12.19 8.74 -6.83
CA SER A 75 -12.45 7.83 -5.72
C SER A 75 -11.16 7.16 -5.25
N MET A 76 -11.17 6.69 -4.03
CA MET A 76 -9.99 6.15 -3.36
C MET A 76 -10.25 4.75 -2.80
N ILE A 77 -9.25 3.86 -2.93
CA ILE A 77 -9.23 2.55 -2.30
C ILE A 77 -7.98 2.43 -1.43
N ALA A 78 -8.18 2.30 -0.12
CA ALA A 78 -7.11 2.11 0.84
C ALA A 78 -7.08 0.66 1.32
N ILE A 79 -5.95 -0.02 1.15
CA ILE A 79 -5.77 -1.40 1.59
C ILE A 79 -4.80 -1.39 2.76
N SER A 80 -5.25 -1.88 3.93
CA SER A 80 -4.44 -1.91 5.15
C SER A 80 -3.71 -0.57 5.41
N PRO A 81 -4.43 0.58 5.45
CA PRO A 81 -3.80 1.88 5.60
C PRO A 81 -3.11 2.03 6.97
N ASP A 82 -1.89 2.55 6.95
CA ASP A 82 -1.17 3.02 8.14
C ASP A 82 -1.36 4.53 8.37
N GLY A 83 -0.77 5.08 9.44
CA GLY A 83 -0.68 6.51 9.69
C GLY A 83 -1.52 7.03 10.86
N LEU A 84 -2.55 6.30 11.32
CA LEU A 84 -3.35 6.67 12.50
C LEU A 84 -3.02 5.84 13.75
N GLY A 85 -1.79 5.34 13.84
CA GLY A 85 -1.29 4.63 15.02
C GLY A 85 -1.11 5.56 16.22
N THR A 86 -1.41 5.03 17.41
CA THR A 86 -0.93 5.62 18.67
C THR A 86 0.59 5.64 18.70
N PRO A 87 1.25 6.44 19.56
CA PRO A 87 2.71 6.42 19.67
C PRO A 87 3.30 5.02 19.86
N VAL A 88 2.64 4.18 20.68
CA VAL A 88 3.06 2.78 20.92
C VAL A 88 2.96 1.93 19.66
N GLU A 89 1.84 2.03 18.94
CA GLU A 89 1.62 1.27 17.69
C GLU A 89 2.61 1.70 16.59
N ARG A 90 2.92 2.97 16.49
CA ARG A 90 3.92 3.50 15.52
C ARG A 90 5.32 2.98 15.84
N VAL A 91 5.70 2.95 17.11
CA VAL A 91 6.98 2.37 17.54
C VAL A 91 7.00 0.86 17.24
N TYR A 92 5.93 0.13 17.58
CA TYR A 92 5.80 -1.29 17.25
C TYR A 92 5.96 -1.53 15.74
N GLN A 93 5.24 -0.78 14.93
CA GLN A 93 5.30 -0.89 13.47
C GLN A 93 6.72 -0.61 12.95
N ALA A 94 7.37 0.45 13.43
CA ALA A 94 8.75 0.77 13.05
C ALA A 94 9.72 -0.36 13.42
N ILE A 95 9.61 -0.93 14.62
CA ILE A 95 10.43 -2.08 15.06
C ILE A 95 10.17 -3.30 14.17
N ALA A 96 8.92 -3.62 13.87
CA ALA A 96 8.58 -4.76 13.01
C ALA A 96 9.15 -4.58 11.60
N LEU A 97 9.01 -3.40 11.01
CA LEU A 97 9.57 -3.06 9.70
C LEU A 97 11.10 -3.10 9.69
N MET A 98 11.75 -2.58 10.73
CA MET A 98 13.21 -2.65 10.88
C MET A 98 13.71 -4.09 11.01
N ALA A 99 12.98 -4.93 11.78
CA ALA A 99 13.31 -6.34 11.91
C ALA A 99 13.16 -7.07 10.56
N GLY A 100 12.08 -6.79 9.80
CA GLY A 100 11.90 -7.30 8.44
C GLY A 100 13.03 -6.91 7.51
N ARG A 101 13.46 -5.65 7.53
CA ARG A 101 14.60 -5.14 6.75
C ARG A 101 15.91 -5.84 7.13
N LEU A 102 16.18 -5.97 8.42
CA LEU A 102 17.38 -6.66 8.91
C LEU A 102 17.37 -8.12 8.44
N MET A 103 16.25 -8.81 8.62
CA MET A 103 16.09 -10.20 8.17
C MET A 103 16.30 -10.33 6.66
N ALA A 104 15.68 -9.47 5.86
CA ALA A 104 15.88 -9.45 4.41
C ALA A 104 17.35 -9.25 4.04
N THR A 105 18.04 -8.34 4.71
CA THR A 105 19.46 -8.04 4.46
C THR A 105 20.35 -9.26 4.79
N LEU A 106 20.08 -9.91 5.93
CA LEU A 106 20.82 -11.11 6.35
C LEU A 106 20.56 -12.30 5.42
N LEU A 107 19.36 -12.43 4.89
CA LEU A 107 18.97 -13.54 4.01
C LEU A 107 19.26 -13.26 2.52
N ALA A 108 19.55 -12.02 2.14
CA ALA A 108 19.83 -11.65 0.75
C ALA A 108 20.91 -12.52 0.07
N PRO A 109 22.03 -12.92 0.74
CA PRO A 109 23.04 -13.80 0.11
C PRO A 109 22.52 -15.19 -0.25
N ILE A 110 21.50 -15.66 0.44
CA ILE A 110 20.88 -16.98 0.23
C ILE A 110 19.43 -16.87 -0.30
N ALA A 111 19.06 -15.71 -0.85
CA ALA A 111 17.69 -15.48 -1.33
C ALA A 111 17.21 -16.55 -2.30
N THR A 112 18.02 -16.92 -3.30
CA THR A 112 17.65 -17.92 -4.32
C THR A 112 17.35 -19.30 -3.72
N PRO A 113 18.24 -19.96 -2.96
CA PRO A 113 17.91 -21.25 -2.36
C PRO A 113 16.79 -21.16 -1.32
N LEU A 114 16.70 -20.05 -0.58
CA LEU A 114 15.63 -19.86 0.39
C LEU A 114 14.25 -19.81 -0.26
N THR A 115 14.09 -18.97 -1.29
CA THR A 115 12.79 -18.75 -1.94
C THR A 115 12.41 -19.85 -2.92
N SER A 116 13.32 -20.76 -3.28
CA SER A 116 13.02 -21.92 -4.14
C SER A 116 12.04 -22.91 -3.49
N THR A 117 11.91 -22.89 -2.16
CA THR A 117 11.04 -23.81 -1.41
C THR A 117 9.87 -23.10 -0.73
N GLY A 118 8.72 -23.77 -0.58
CA GLY A 118 7.55 -23.26 0.15
C GLY A 118 7.87 -22.91 1.62
N PRO A 119 8.55 -23.79 2.38
CA PRO A 119 8.96 -23.46 3.75
C PRO A 119 9.86 -22.23 3.84
N GLY A 120 10.80 -22.06 2.90
CA GLY A 120 11.69 -20.91 2.87
C GLY A 120 10.94 -19.59 2.60
N ARG A 121 9.96 -19.60 1.69
CA ARG A 121 9.07 -18.46 1.47
C ARG A 121 8.23 -18.14 2.71
N SER A 122 7.71 -19.18 3.38
CA SER A 122 6.92 -19.01 4.60
C SER A 122 7.74 -18.40 5.74
N LEU A 123 8.99 -18.80 5.88
CA LEU A 123 9.87 -18.27 6.93
C LEU A 123 10.00 -16.75 6.87
N PHE A 124 10.08 -16.19 5.66
CA PHE A 124 10.29 -14.74 5.51
C PHE A 124 8.98 -13.95 5.44
N PHE A 125 7.97 -14.46 4.71
CA PHE A 125 6.79 -13.65 4.38
C PHE A 125 5.56 -13.90 5.27
N LEU A 126 5.59 -14.84 6.23
CA LEU A 126 4.41 -15.20 7.02
C LEU A 126 3.86 -14.03 7.86
N GLY A 127 4.70 -13.07 8.22
CA GLY A 127 4.27 -11.86 8.93
C GLY A 127 3.47 -10.85 8.09
N GLU A 128 3.57 -10.93 6.76
CA GLU A 128 2.95 -9.98 5.84
C GLU A 128 1.89 -10.61 4.93
N ARG A 129 1.97 -11.94 4.73
CA ARG A 129 1.16 -12.69 3.77
C ARG A 129 0.54 -13.90 4.41
N SER A 130 -0.68 -14.20 4.02
CA SER A 130 -1.41 -15.36 4.54
C SER A 130 -0.94 -16.67 3.93
N ARG A 131 -0.46 -16.64 2.68
CA ARG A 131 -0.11 -17.83 1.90
C ARG A 131 1.21 -17.66 1.14
N PRO A 132 2.32 -17.36 1.84
CA PRO A 132 3.59 -17.04 1.17
C PRO A 132 4.16 -18.20 0.35
N TRP A 133 3.79 -19.45 0.67
CA TRP A 133 4.18 -20.64 -0.12
C TRP A 133 3.58 -20.68 -1.52
N GLN A 134 2.53 -19.91 -1.81
CA GLN A 134 1.89 -19.80 -3.13
C GLN A 134 2.61 -18.81 -4.06
N LEU A 135 3.46 -17.93 -3.53
CA LEU A 135 4.28 -17.06 -4.35
C LEU A 135 5.21 -17.88 -5.25
N THR A 136 5.55 -17.36 -6.41
CA THR A 136 6.62 -17.96 -7.22
C THR A 136 7.98 -17.80 -6.54
N ALA A 137 8.94 -18.64 -6.89
CA ALA A 137 10.30 -18.51 -6.37
C ALA A 137 10.95 -17.19 -6.82
N GLU A 138 10.67 -16.78 -8.05
CA GLU A 138 11.18 -15.54 -8.65
C GLU A 138 10.60 -14.31 -7.96
N ASP A 139 9.27 -14.19 -7.87
CA ASP A 139 8.62 -13.07 -7.17
C ASP A 139 9.10 -12.96 -5.72
N SER A 140 9.22 -14.11 -5.03
CA SER A 140 9.67 -14.14 -3.65
C SER A 140 11.10 -13.67 -3.48
N ARG A 141 11.99 -14.08 -4.41
CA ARG A 141 13.39 -13.63 -4.42
C ARG A 141 13.46 -12.12 -4.64
N ASP A 142 12.72 -11.61 -5.62
CA ASP A 142 12.76 -10.21 -6.00
C ASP A 142 12.15 -9.32 -4.89
N LEU A 143 11.06 -9.77 -4.26
CA LEU A 143 10.49 -9.12 -3.09
C LEU A 143 11.48 -9.05 -1.93
N LEU A 144 12.15 -10.18 -1.59
CA LEU A 144 13.16 -10.22 -0.52
C LEU A 144 14.32 -9.27 -0.83
N LEU A 145 14.82 -9.28 -2.07
CA LEU A 145 15.92 -8.40 -2.48
C LEU A 145 15.50 -6.92 -2.50
N ASN A 146 14.28 -6.61 -2.91
CA ASN A 146 13.72 -5.26 -2.84
C ASN A 146 13.61 -4.79 -1.38
N PHE A 147 13.10 -5.64 -0.49
CA PHE A 147 13.10 -5.36 0.95
C PHE A 147 14.51 -5.08 1.48
N ALA A 148 15.50 -5.86 1.05
CA ALA A 148 16.89 -5.73 1.47
C ALA A 148 17.61 -4.49 0.90
N ARG A 149 17.19 -3.95 -0.23
CA ARG A 149 18.00 -3.00 -1.02
C ARG A 149 17.33 -1.65 -1.29
N SER A 150 16.00 -1.54 -1.20
CA SER A 150 15.31 -0.27 -1.50
C SER A 150 15.83 0.88 -0.65
N PRO A 151 16.36 1.94 -1.25
CA PRO A 151 16.93 3.06 -0.51
C PRO A 151 15.87 3.87 0.24
N GLY A 152 14.63 3.91 -0.28
CA GLY A 152 13.48 4.59 0.35
C GLY A 152 12.97 3.91 1.61
N TYR A 153 13.33 2.65 1.87
CA TYR A 153 12.74 1.87 2.95
C TYR A 153 13.00 2.46 4.35
N LEU A 154 14.25 2.70 4.70
CA LEU A 154 14.59 3.25 6.04
C LEU A 154 14.05 4.67 6.26
N PRO A 155 14.15 5.59 5.29
CA PRO A 155 13.45 6.87 5.39
C PRO A 155 11.94 6.73 5.58
N ALA A 156 11.29 5.78 4.90
CA ALA A 156 9.85 5.54 5.05
C ALA A 156 9.49 5.01 6.45
N VAL A 157 10.31 4.12 7.02
CA VAL A 157 10.14 3.68 8.41
C VAL A 157 10.27 4.85 9.38
N ALA A 158 11.24 5.73 9.18
CA ALA A 158 11.37 6.94 10.01
C ALA A 158 10.14 7.85 9.89
N ALA A 159 9.63 8.04 8.66
CA ALA A 159 8.41 8.81 8.43
C ALA A 159 7.18 8.20 9.14
N THR A 160 7.06 6.87 9.21
CA THR A 160 5.96 6.19 9.92
C THR A 160 5.85 6.61 11.40
N VAL A 161 6.97 6.97 12.03
CA VAL A 161 6.97 7.38 13.44
C VAL A 161 6.46 8.82 13.61
N VAL A 162 6.76 9.71 12.68
CA VAL A 162 6.55 11.17 12.84
C VAL A 162 5.43 11.73 11.96
N ASP A 163 5.10 11.07 10.85
CA ASP A 163 4.13 11.55 9.89
C ASP A 163 2.74 10.98 10.17
N MET A 164 1.73 11.86 10.12
CA MET A 164 0.32 11.49 10.24
C MET A 164 -0.48 12.19 9.15
N PRO A 165 -1.52 11.54 8.60
CA PRO A 165 -2.45 12.19 7.67
C PRO A 165 -3.07 13.43 8.30
N ALA A 166 -2.99 14.58 7.63
CA ALA A 166 -3.36 15.86 8.22
C ALA A 166 -4.72 16.39 7.75
N ARG A 167 -5.15 16.12 6.53
CA ARG A 167 -6.31 16.78 5.88
C ARG A 167 -7.45 15.81 5.58
N LEU A 168 -7.68 14.84 6.47
CA LEU A 168 -8.69 13.80 6.26
C LEU A 168 -10.12 14.35 6.18
N ASP A 169 -10.39 15.46 6.85
CA ASP A 169 -11.66 16.21 6.82
C ASP A 169 -11.93 16.91 5.48
N GLN A 170 -10.92 17.07 4.63
CA GLN A 170 -11.06 17.65 3.29
C GLN A 170 -11.43 16.62 2.21
N ILE A 171 -11.46 15.34 2.56
CA ILE A 171 -11.75 14.27 1.60
C ILE A 171 -13.25 14.24 1.30
N THR A 172 -13.60 14.55 0.06
CA THR A 172 -14.99 14.58 -0.42
C THR A 172 -15.32 13.41 -1.34
N CYS A 173 -14.31 12.78 -1.95
CA CYS A 173 -14.51 11.67 -2.86
C CYS A 173 -14.96 10.39 -2.14
N PRO A 174 -15.60 9.45 -2.85
CA PRO A 174 -15.90 8.12 -2.32
C PRO A 174 -14.62 7.37 -1.90
N VAL A 175 -14.65 6.75 -0.73
CA VAL A 175 -13.53 6.01 -0.15
C VAL A 175 -13.94 4.58 0.19
N LEU A 176 -13.12 3.61 -0.19
CA LEU A 176 -13.22 2.22 0.24
C LEU A 176 -11.98 1.85 1.04
N ILE A 177 -12.18 1.34 2.26
CA ILE A 177 -11.10 0.82 3.10
C ILE A 177 -11.22 -0.70 3.16
N LEU A 178 -10.17 -1.39 2.77
CA LEU A 178 -10.04 -2.84 2.81
C LEU A 178 -9.02 -3.24 3.86
N GLN A 179 -9.39 -4.19 4.73
CA GLN A 179 -8.52 -4.65 5.81
C GLN A 179 -8.46 -6.17 5.88
N GLY A 180 -7.26 -6.73 5.79
CA GLY A 180 -7.03 -8.16 6.02
C GLY A 180 -7.27 -8.53 7.48
N THR A 181 -7.95 -9.66 7.73
CA THR A 181 -8.27 -10.09 9.11
C THR A 181 -7.05 -10.59 9.89
N PHE A 182 -5.97 -10.95 9.20
CA PHE A 182 -4.71 -11.43 9.80
C PHE A 182 -3.58 -10.41 9.76
N ASP A 183 -3.88 -9.15 9.47
CA ASP A 183 -2.88 -8.09 9.42
C ASP A 183 -2.34 -7.75 10.82
N PRO A 184 -1.08 -8.06 11.15
CA PRO A 184 -0.52 -7.78 12.47
C PRO A 184 0.03 -6.35 12.60
N LEU A 185 0.18 -5.62 11.47
CA LEU A 185 0.89 -4.34 11.46
C LEU A 185 -0.02 -3.13 11.71
N VAL A 186 -1.21 -3.11 11.08
CA VAL A 186 -2.05 -1.90 11.07
C VAL A 186 -3.52 -2.15 11.39
N SER A 187 -3.91 -3.37 11.76
CA SER A 187 -5.32 -3.73 12.00
C SER A 187 -6.03 -2.83 13.03
N MET A 188 -5.29 -2.27 13.98
CA MET A 188 -5.83 -1.35 14.98
C MET A 188 -5.85 0.11 14.52
N GLN A 189 -5.08 0.47 13.49
CA GLN A 189 -5.00 1.83 12.95
C GLN A 189 -6.09 2.10 11.91
N SER A 190 -6.27 1.15 10.98
CA SER A 190 -7.14 1.31 9.82
C SER A 190 -8.60 1.67 10.17
N PRO A 191 -9.26 1.09 11.21
CA PRO A 191 -10.62 1.48 11.57
C PRO A 191 -10.77 2.93 12.01
N ARG A 192 -9.68 3.56 12.50
CA ARG A 192 -9.71 4.95 12.98
C ARG A 192 -9.98 5.95 11.86
N TYR A 193 -9.68 5.58 10.61
CA TYR A 193 -10.01 6.43 9.46
C TYR A 193 -11.50 6.73 9.34
N LEU A 194 -12.38 5.82 9.79
CA LEU A 194 -13.85 6.03 9.77
C LEU A 194 -14.29 7.20 10.64
N ALA A 195 -13.52 7.55 11.66
CA ALA A 195 -13.84 8.72 12.50
C ALA A 195 -13.54 10.06 11.81
N PHE A 196 -12.66 10.07 10.81
CA PHE A 196 -12.25 11.27 10.08
C PHE A 196 -12.85 11.33 8.67
N VAL A 197 -13.18 10.19 8.10
CA VAL A 197 -13.75 10.04 6.75
C VAL A 197 -15.05 9.22 6.88
N PRO A 198 -16.13 9.80 7.41
CA PRO A 198 -17.36 9.07 7.78
C PRO A 198 -18.09 8.47 6.57
N GLN A 199 -17.86 9.00 5.35
CA GLN A 199 -18.42 8.45 4.11
C GLN A 199 -17.65 7.21 3.62
N ALA A 200 -16.52 6.83 4.23
CA ALA A 200 -15.76 5.69 3.80
C ALA A 200 -16.52 4.37 4.04
N GLN A 201 -16.54 3.53 3.01
CA GLN A 201 -17.00 2.15 3.13
C GLN A 201 -15.87 1.30 3.71
N TRP A 202 -16.22 0.46 4.68
CA TRP A 202 -15.28 -0.49 5.28
C TRP A 202 -15.61 -1.93 4.88
N ARG A 203 -14.58 -2.70 4.48
CA ARG A 203 -14.73 -4.14 4.24
C ARG A 203 -13.56 -4.93 4.80
N TRP A 204 -13.89 -5.96 5.55
CA TRP A 204 -12.93 -6.99 5.92
C TRP A 204 -12.63 -7.91 4.73
N LEU A 205 -11.36 -8.31 4.62
CA LEU A 205 -10.90 -9.36 3.70
C LEU A 205 -10.56 -10.60 4.53
N PRO A 206 -11.51 -11.55 4.67
CA PRO A 206 -11.33 -12.72 5.52
C PRO A 206 -10.17 -13.60 5.10
N GLY A 207 -9.31 -13.97 6.04
CA GLY A 207 -8.18 -14.86 5.80
C GLY A 207 -6.98 -14.22 5.10
N LEU A 208 -7.05 -12.90 4.79
CA LEU A 208 -5.94 -12.17 4.17
C LEU A 208 -5.13 -11.39 5.20
N ASN A 209 -3.86 -11.12 4.88
CA ASN A 209 -2.90 -10.43 5.72
C ASN A 209 -2.69 -8.98 5.26
N HIS A 210 -1.59 -8.36 5.65
CA HIS A 210 -1.24 -6.96 5.38
C HIS A 210 -1.14 -6.62 3.89
N VAL A 211 -0.56 -7.52 3.08
CA VAL A 211 -0.46 -7.33 1.63
C VAL A 211 -1.53 -8.16 0.90
N ALA A 212 -2.79 -7.85 1.20
CA ALA A 212 -3.96 -8.58 0.70
C ALA A 212 -4.01 -8.69 -0.84
N ILE A 213 -3.50 -7.68 -1.56
CA ILE A 213 -3.38 -7.70 -3.03
C ILE A 213 -2.55 -8.86 -3.57
N SER A 214 -1.57 -9.34 -2.81
CA SER A 214 -0.75 -10.49 -3.19
C SER A 214 -1.29 -11.81 -2.65
N ASP A 215 -2.05 -11.77 -1.56
CA ASP A 215 -2.62 -12.96 -0.96
C ASP A 215 -3.76 -13.53 -1.79
N ASP A 216 -4.64 -12.67 -2.27
CA ASP A 216 -5.76 -13.04 -3.15
C ASP A 216 -6.08 -11.89 -4.13
N PRO A 217 -5.28 -11.76 -5.21
CA PRO A 217 -5.46 -10.70 -6.20
C PRO A 217 -6.83 -10.77 -6.89
N THR A 218 -7.43 -11.94 -7.00
CA THR A 218 -8.74 -12.14 -7.63
C THR A 218 -9.86 -11.55 -6.79
N THR A 219 -9.90 -11.89 -5.50
CA THR A 219 -10.92 -11.34 -4.59
C THR A 219 -10.75 -9.84 -4.43
N VAL A 220 -9.51 -9.36 -4.24
CA VAL A 220 -9.24 -7.93 -4.08
C VAL A 220 -9.64 -7.16 -5.34
N SER A 221 -9.26 -7.62 -6.54
CA SER A 221 -9.65 -6.96 -7.80
C SER A 221 -11.16 -6.88 -7.98
N ARG A 222 -11.88 -7.95 -7.67
CA ARG A 222 -13.35 -7.95 -7.76
C ARG A 222 -13.96 -6.90 -6.83
N VAL A 223 -13.53 -6.85 -5.58
CA VAL A 223 -14.04 -5.87 -4.60
C VAL A 223 -13.72 -4.43 -5.04
N MET A 224 -12.54 -4.21 -5.60
CA MET A 224 -12.15 -2.91 -6.16
C MET A 224 -13.03 -2.52 -7.35
N LEU A 225 -13.25 -3.44 -8.30
CA LEU A 225 -14.09 -3.20 -9.48
C LEU A 225 -15.55 -2.95 -9.10
N ASP A 226 -16.10 -3.70 -8.15
CA ASP A 226 -17.47 -3.49 -7.64
C ASP A 226 -17.63 -2.08 -7.08
N PHE A 227 -16.65 -1.61 -6.31
CA PHE A 227 -16.66 -0.25 -5.77
C PHE A 227 -16.52 0.80 -6.88
N LEU A 228 -15.53 0.67 -7.77
CA LEU A 228 -15.28 1.62 -8.85
C LEU A 228 -16.45 1.71 -9.83
N ASN A 229 -17.08 0.59 -10.16
CA ASN A 229 -18.25 0.56 -11.04
C ASN A 229 -19.47 1.22 -10.39
N GLY A 230 -19.61 1.13 -9.07
CA GLY A 230 -20.63 1.85 -8.31
C GLY A 230 -20.45 3.38 -8.32
N GLN A 231 -19.27 3.89 -8.72
CA GLN A 231 -18.98 5.32 -8.86
C GLN A 231 -19.18 5.83 -10.30
N LYS A 232 -19.38 4.94 -11.29
CA LYS A 232 -19.74 5.38 -12.65
C LYS A 232 -21.14 6.00 -12.60
N ALA A 233 -21.30 7.22 -13.11
CA ALA A 233 -22.62 7.79 -13.28
C ALA A 233 -23.50 6.81 -14.11
N PRO A 234 -24.81 6.67 -13.79
CA PRO A 234 -25.70 5.90 -14.66
C PRO A 234 -25.56 6.45 -16.07
N ALA A 235 -25.34 5.53 -17.06
CA ALA A 235 -25.32 5.94 -18.44
C ALA A 235 -26.58 6.75 -18.72
N ALA A 236 -26.41 7.99 -19.25
CA ALA A 236 -27.53 8.83 -19.60
C ALA A 236 -28.42 8.00 -20.57
N ALA A 237 -29.65 7.74 -20.15
CA ALA A 237 -30.65 7.01 -20.94
C ALA A 237 -31.09 7.81 -22.15
#